data_017b3aa2d0f75cc13f31ef7688f0aedf
#
_entry.id   017b3aa2d0f75cc13f31ef7688f0aedf
#
_cell.length_a   1.000
_cell.length_b   1.000
_cell.length_c   1.000
_cell.angle_alpha   90.00
_cell.angle_beta   90.00
_cell.angle_gamma   90.00
#
_symmetry.space_group_name_H-M   'P 1'
#
loop_
_entity.id
_entity.type
_entity.pdbx_description
1 polymer ?
#
loop_
_entity_poly.entity_id
_entity_poly.type
_entity_poly.pdbx_seq_one_letter_code
_entity_poly.pdbx_strand_id
1 'polypeptide(L)'
;LQFHYSGKFRVLQIADIQDGPKVSKDTITLIEASLDATRPDLVIFSGNQIAGYDPAFADSFRKRRWCDEPIAESALNHTRALVRKAIGQFTEPLAARGIPWAVTYGNHDFQCGLSNAELDGIYREFPGCVNPPSETLPNQIAYTCGAGGAVQTLSGATGSGEPGTFALPVMDVDHTRNVLGLVILDSGDYVHGGGFGTPSPAALAFLNAVP
;
A
#
# COMPACT_ATOMS: atom_id res chain seq x y z
N LEU A 1 0.81 -0.86 -15.87
CA LEU A 1 0.09 0.42 -15.88
C LEU A 1 0.28 1.07 -17.23
N GLN A 2 -0.79 1.65 -17.79
CA GLN A 2 -0.80 2.11 -19.18
C GLN A 2 -1.84 3.21 -19.40
N PHE A 3 -1.53 4.14 -20.25
CA PHE A 3 -2.50 5.13 -20.75
C PHE A 3 -3.56 4.49 -21.66
N HIS A 4 -4.79 4.94 -21.56
CA HIS A 4 -5.83 4.64 -22.55
C HIS A 4 -5.55 5.33 -23.89
N TYR A 5 -6.13 4.82 -24.98
CA TYR A 5 -6.11 5.48 -26.28
C TYR A 5 -6.67 6.91 -26.27
N SER A 6 -7.50 7.25 -25.29
CA SER A 6 -7.98 8.61 -25.05
C SER A 6 -6.94 9.54 -24.43
N GLY A 7 -5.72 9.08 -24.17
CA GLY A 7 -4.66 9.83 -23.49
C GLY A 7 -4.90 10.04 -22.00
N LYS A 8 -5.75 9.22 -21.36
CA LYS A 8 -6.08 9.33 -19.94
C LYS A 8 -5.48 8.17 -19.14
N PHE A 9 -5.00 8.48 -17.96
CA PHE A 9 -4.66 7.55 -16.89
C PHE A 9 -5.22 8.11 -15.58
N ARG A 10 -6.09 7.36 -14.91
CA ARG A 10 -6.80 7.82 -13.72
C ARG A 10 -6.23 7.15 -12.48
N VAL A 11 -5.89 7.95 -11.50
CA VAL A 11 -5.47 7.48 -10.18
C VAL A 11 -6.53 7.89 -9.17
N LEU A 12 -7.02 6.93 -8.39
CA LEU A 12 -7.84 7.19 -7.22
C LEU A 12 -6.95 7.04 -5.97
N GLN A 13 -6.86 8.10 -5.18
CA GLN A 13 -6.21 8.05 -3.87
C GLN A 13 -7.24 7.79 -2.78
N ILE A 14 -6.95 6.82 -1.90
CA ILE A 14 -7.72 6.49 -0.72
C ILE A 14 -6.79 6.58 0.49
N ALA A 15 -7.16 7.40 1.46
CA ALA A 15 -6.42 7.55 2.72
C ALA A 15 -7.36 7.34 3.90
N ASP A 16 -6.78 7.04 5.06
CA ASP A 16 -7.47 7.11 6.35
C ASP A 16 -8.75 6.24 6.41
N ILE A 17 -8.70 5.03 5.91
CA ILE A 17 -9.76 4.03 6.13
C ILE A 17 -9.96 3.85 7.64
N GLN A 18 -8.87 3.69 8.37
CA GLN A 18 -8.81 3.60 9.84
C GLN A 18 -9.87 2.66 10.43
N ASP A 19 -10.08 1.53 9.80
CA ASP A 19 -10.93 0.47 10.31
C ASP A 19 -10.09 -0.62 11.01
N GLY A 20 -10.70 -1.31 11.97
CA GLY A 20 -10.14 -2.48 12.61
C GLY A 20 -10.30 -3.74 11.74
N PRO A 21 -10.12 -4.95 12.33
CA PRO A 21 -10.23 -6.22 11.60
C PRO A 21 -11.61 -6.51 11.00
N LYS A 22 -12.62 -5.77 11.41
CA LYS A 22 -13.95 -5.75 10.81
C LYS A 22 -14.16 -4.40 10.16
N VAL A 23 -13.94 -4.35 8.85
CA VAL A 23 -14.15 -3.13 8.06
C VAL A 23 -15.62 -2.75 8.05
N SER A 24 -15.91 -1.46 8.20
CA SER A 24 -17.28 -0.94 8.17
C SER A 24 -17.95 -1.18 6.81
N LYS A 25 -19.24 -1.49 6.84
CA LYS A 25 -20.02 -1.62 5.60
C LYS A 25 -20.07 -0.30 4.82
N ASP A 26 -20.10 0.82 5.53
CA ASP A 26 -20.12 2.15 4.91
C ASP A 26 -18.79 2.44 4.19
N THR A 27 -17.67 2.01 4.78
CA THR A 27 -16.34 2.07 4.13
C THR A 27 -16.33 1.27 2.82
N ILE A 28 -16.79 0.03 2.85
CA ILE A 28 -16.86 -0.81 1.65
C ILE A 28 -17.77 -0.18 0.59
N THR A 29 -18.95 0.28 0.99
CA THR A 29 -19.91 0.94 0.08
C THR A 29 -19.29 2.20 -0.55
N LEU A 30 -18.57 3.00 0.23
CA LEU A 30 -17.90 4.19 -0.29
C LEU A 30 -16.78 3.85 -1.27
N ILE A 31 -15.98 2.83 -0.98
CA ILE A 31 -14.94 2.32 -1.90
C ILE A 31 -15.60 1.89 -3.21
N GLU A 32 -16.63 1.03 -3.15
CA GLU A 32 -17.34 0.55 -4.36
C GLU A 32 -17.91 1.69 -5.19
N ALA A 33 -18.61 2.63 -4.55
CA ALA A 33 -19.20 3.79 -5.23
C ALA A 33 -18.11 4.68 -5.88
N SER A 34 -16.97 4.85 -5.19
CA SER A 34 -15.83 5.62 -5.70
C SER A 34 -15.19 4.94 -6.92
N LEU A 35 -15.01 3.62 -6.88
CA LEU A 35 -14.48 2.84 -7.99
C LEU A 35 -15.41 2.90 -9.21
N ASP A 36 -16.71 2.75 -9.01
CA ASP A 36 -17.69 2.78 -10.10
C ASP A 36 -17.83 4.18 -10.74
N ALA A 37 -17.74 5.24 -9.92
CA ALA A 37 -17.81 6.61 -10.40
C ALA A 37 -16.56 7.06 -11.15
N THR A 38 -15.36 6.69 -10.67
CA THR A 38 -14.09 7.18 -11.23
C THR A 38 -13.51 6.24 -12.27
N ARG A 39 -13.75 4.92 -12.16
CA ARG A 39 -13.15 3.87 -12.99
C ARG A 39 -11.65 4.06 -13.09
N PRO A 40 -10.91 3.97 -11.98
CA PRO A 40 -9.49 4.27 -11.95
C PRO A 40 -8.67 3.16 -12.63
N ASP A 41 -7.53 3.54 -13.15
CA ASP A 41 -6.53 2.64 -13.71
C ASP A 41 -5.55 2.15 -12.63
N LEU A 42 -5.49 2.87 -11.52
CA LEU A 42 -4.71 2.56 -10.33
C LEU A 42 -5.38 3.15 -9.10
N VAL A 43 -5.39 2.40 -7.99
CA VAL A 43 -5.73 2.94 -6.67
C VAL A 43 -4.45 3.06 -5.85
N ILE A 44 -4.28 4.17 -5.12
CA ILE A 44 -3.17 4.34 -4.17
C ILE A 44 -3.77 4.51 -2.77
N PHE A 45 -3.47 3.57 -1.89
CA PHE A 45 -3.72 3.68 -0.46
C PHE A 45 -2.55 4.44 0.18
N SER A 46 -2.80 5.67 0.62
CA SER A 46 -1.74 6.60 1.03
C SER A 46 -1.55 6.74 2.54
N GLY A 47 -1.85 5.69 3.29
CA GLY A 47 -1.59 5.60 4.72
C GLY A 47 -2.85 5.55 5.58
N ASN A 48 -2.68 5.06 6.81
CA ASN A 48 -3.73 4.88 7.81
C ASN A 48 -4.90 4.00 7.33
N GLN A 49 -4.60 2.91 6.65
CA GLN A 49 -5.60 1.92 6.27
C GLN A 49 -6.04 1.10 7.48
N ILE A 50 -5.11 0.77 8.36
CA ILE A 50 -5.37 -0.01 9.58
C ILE A 50 -5.45 0.93 10.79
N ALA A 51 -6.54 0.87 11.55
CA ALA A 51 -6.61 1.47 12.88
C ALA A 51 -5.79 0.63 13.86
N GLY A 52 -4.45 0.76 13.82
CA GLY A 52 -3.57 -0.05 14.68
C GLY A 52 -3.81 0.12 16.16
N TYR A 53 -4.56 1.15 16.55
CA TYR A 53 -5.04 1.40 17.91
C TYR A 53 -6.40 0.75 18.24
N ASP A 54 -6.98 -0.01 17.29
CA ASP A 54 -8.23 -0.74 17.56
C ASP A 54 -8.04 -1.74 18.71
N PRO A 55 -9.00 -1.87 19.63
CA PRO A 55 -8.91 -2.81 20.75
C PRO A 55 -8.62 -4.26 20.37
N ALA A 56 -8.92 -4.68 19.14
CA ALA A 56 -8.58 -6.00 18.65
C ALA A 56 -7.07 -6.25 18.55
N PHE A 57 -6.25 -5.20 18.54
CA PHE A 57 -4.79 -5.27 18.54
C PHE A 57 -4.15 -5.01 19.92
N ALA A 58 -4.95 -4.99 21.00
CA ALA A 58 -4.47 -4.60 22.33
C ALA A 58 -3.21 -5.35 22.80
N ASP A 59 -3.11 -6.65 22.50
CA ASP A 59 -1.99 -7.51 22.94
C ASP A 59 -0.68 -7.22 22.19
N SER A 60 -0.74 -6.52 21.05
CA SER A 60 0.42 -6.17 20.22
C SER A 60 0.57 -4.66 20.00
N PHE A 61 -0.34 -3.86 20.55
CA PHE A 61 -0.38 -2.42 20.33
C PHE A 61 0.94 -1.72 20.69
N ARG A 62 1.42 -0.85 19.80
CA ARG A 62 2.56 0.05 20.00
C ARG A 62 2.18 1.50 19.75
N LYS A 63 2.22 2.33 20.77
CA LYS A 63 1.92 3.76 20.63
C LYS A 63 2.93 4.49 19.75
N ARG A 64 4.20 4.05 19.78
CA ARG A 64 5.33 4.65 19.06
C ARG A 64 6.29 3.57 18.58
N ARG A 65 7.00 3.79 17.47
CA ARG A 65 7.97 2.83 16.93
C ARG A 65 9.15 2.55 17.87
N TRP A 66 9.51 3.52 18.69
CA TRP A 66 10.58 3.39 19.69
C TRP A 66 10.12 2.82 21.04
N CYS A 67 8.91 2.30 21.14
CA CYS A 67 8.50 1.49 22.27
C CYS A 67 9.11 0.10 22.11
N ASP A 68 10.17 -0.21 22.86
CA ASP A 68 10.98 -1.43 22.69
C ASP A 68 10.49 -2.60 23.52
N GLU A 69 9.34 -2.50 24.16
CA GLU A 69 8.75 -3.63 24.91
C GLU A 69 8.52 -4.82 23.99
N PRO A 70 9.07 -6.00 24.31
CA PRO A 70 8.91 -7.18 23.47
C PRO A 70 7.44 -7.62 23.44
N ILE A 71 6.92 -7.85 22.25
CA ILE A 71 5.60 -8.41 22.03
C ILE A 71 5.72 -9.93 21.86
N ALA A 72 4.85 -10.69 22.51
CA ALA A 72 4.83 -12.14 22.36
C ALA A 72 4.54 -12.54 20.89
N GLU A 73 5.25 -13.51 20.37
CA GLU A 73 5.07 -13.97 18.99
C GLU A 73 3.65 -14.50 18.72
N SER A 74 3.00 -15.08 19.73
CA SER A 74 1.59 -15.49 19.63
C SER A 74 0.64 -14.31 19.39
N ALA A 75 0.88 -13.16 20.03
CA ALA A 75 0.12 -11.92 19.83
C ALA A 75 0.39 -11.37 18.41
N LEU A 76 1.65 -11.33 17.96
CA LEU A 76 2.00 -10.90 16.61
C LEU A 76 1.36 -11.80 15.54
N ASN A 77 1.34 -13.12 15.73
CA ASN A 77 0.69 -14.05 14.83
C ASN A 77 -0.82 -13.82 14.75
N HIS A 78 -1.45 -13.56 15.90
CA HIS A 78 -2.87 -13.17 15.93
C HIS A 78 -3.10 -11.86 15.17
N THR A 79 -2.29 -10.85 15.41
CA THR A 79 -2.34 -9.56 14.72
C THR A 79 -2.18 -9.71 13.20
N ARG A 80 -1.22 -10.51 12.72
CA ARG A 80 -1.04 -10.78 11.29
C ARG A 80 -2.31 -11.37 10.66
N ALA A 81 -3.01 -12.26 11.38
CA ALA A 81 -4.28 -12.82 10.90
C ALA A 81 -5.39 -11.74 10.83
N LEU A 82 -5.48 -10.88 11.84
CA LEU A 82 -6.45 -9.79 11.87
C LEU A 82 -6.19 -8.74 10.79
N VAL A 83 -4.92 -8.39 10.55
CA VAL A 83 -4.52 -7.46 9.48
C VAL A 83 -4.85 -8.04 8.10
N ARG A 84 -4.54 -9.31 7.84
CA ARG A 84 -4.97 -9.99 6.59
C ARG A 84 -6.47 -9.93 6.39
N LYS A 85 -7.24 -10.13 7.46
CA LYS A 85 -8.70 -10.05 7.41
C LYS A 85 -9.19 -8.65 7.05
N ALA A 86 -8.60 -7.59 7.59
CA ALA A 86 -8.93 -6.21 7.24
C ALA A 86 -8.62 -5.91 5.78
N ILE A 87 -7.38 -6.19 5.35
CA ILE A 87 -6.91 -5.94 3.99
C ILE A 87 -7.79 -6.66 2.96
N GLY A 88 -8.10 -7.93 3.19
CA GLY A 88 -8.94 -8.70 2.29
C GLY A 88 -10.32 -8.08 2.07
N GLN A 89 -10.89 -7.42 3.10
CA GLN A 89 -12.21 -6.80 2.99
C GLN A 89 -12.19 -5.53 2.12
N PHE A 90 -11.25 -4.60 2.36
CA PHE A 90 -11.27 -3.34 1.61
C PHE A 90 -10.58 -3.45 0.23
N THR A 91 -9.81 -4.50 -0.03
CA THR A 91 -9.21 -4.74 -1.36
C THR A 91 -10.08 -5.64 -2.25
N GLU A 92 -11.04 -6.38 -1.68
CA GLU A 92 -11.95 -7.23 -2.46
C GLU A 92 -12.69 -6.47 -3.57
N PRO A 93 -13.26 -5.26 -3.35
CA PRO A 93 -13.91 -4.49 -4.40
C PRO A 93 -12.99 -4.15 -5.58
N LEU A 94 -11.68 -3.97 -5.33
CA LEU A 94 -10.68 -3.72 -6.36
C LEU A 94 -10.37 -5.02 -7.12
N ALA A 95 -10.17 -6.12 -6.40
CA ALA A 95 -9.91 -7.43 -6.98
C ALA A 95 -11.06 -7.88 -7.90
N ALA A 96 -12.32 -7.70 -7.46
CA ALA A 96 -13.50 -8.01 -8.25
C ALA A 96 -13.58 -7.21 -9.56
N ARG A 97 -13.01 -6.01 -9.61
CA ARG A 97 -12.96 -5.14 -10.79
C ARG A 97 -11.65 -5.25 -11.58
N GLY A 98 -10.70 -6.02 -11.08
CA GLY A 98 -9.38 -6.15 -11.69
C GLY A 98 -8.55 -4.87 -11.68
N ILE A 99 -8.76 -4.02 -10.68
CA ILE A 99 -8.06 -2.73 -10.56
C ILE A 99 -6.77 -2.94 -9.76
N PRO A 100 -5.60 -2.62 -10.32
CA PRO A 100 -4.34 -2.66 -9.58
C PRO A 100 -4.30 -1.57 -8.52
N TRP A 101 -3.54 -1.82 -7.45
CA TRP A 101 -3.40 -0.88 -6.36
C TRP A 101 -2.01 -0.94 -5.70
N ALA A 102 -1.61 0.20 -5.15
CA ALA A 102 -0.38 0.35 -4.40
C ALA A 102 -0.69 0.89 -2.99
N VAL A 103 0.22 0.70 -2.04
CA VAL A 103 0.06 1.16 -0.67
C VAL A 103 1.35 1.77 -0.12
N THR A 104 1.21 2.85 0.65
CA THR A 104 2.21 3.35 1.58
C THR A 104 1.60 3.48 2.98
N TYR A 105 2.40 3.82 4.00
CA TYR A 105 2.02 3.66 5.40
C TYR A 105 1.86 5.01 6.08
N GLY A 106 0.88 5.07 6.98
CA GLY A 106 0.64 6.20 7.86
C GLY A 106 1.12 5.94 9.29
N ASN A 107 0.87 6.91 10.14
CA ASN A 107 1.28 6.90 11.54
C ASN A 107 0.42 5.98 12.44
N HIS A 108 -0.66 5.41 11.92
CA HIS A 108 -1.50 4.48 12.67
C HIS A 108 -1.32 3.01 12.24
N ASP A 109 -0.86 2.75 11.01
CA ASP A 109 -0.76 1.38 10.51
C ASP A 109 0.15 0.50 11.39
N PHE A 110 1.36 0.97 11.73
CA PHE A 110 2.31 0.22 12.57
C PHE A 110 1.85 0.03 14.02
N GLN A 111 0.87 0.82 14.50
CA GLN A 111 0.41 0.75 15.89
C GLN A 111 -0.22 -0.60 16.24
N CYS A 112 -0.62 -1.40 15.25
CA CYS A 112 -1.02 -2.79 15.46
C CYS A 112 0.13 -3.69 15.97
N GLY A 113 1.37 -3.19 16.02
CA GLY A 113 2.56 -3.91 16.50
C GLY A 113 3.44 -4.48 15.39
N LEU A 114 2.97 -4.49 14.15
CA LEU A 114 3.75 -4.94 12.99
C LEU A 114 4.61 -3.79 12.43
N SER A 115 5.79 -4.12 11.94
CA SER A 115 6.62 -3.16 11.20
C SER A 115 6.05 -2.88 9.80
N ASN A 116 6.44 -1.76 9.18
CA ASN A 116 6.06 -1.49 7.78
C ASN A 116 6.55 -2.58 6.82
N ALA A 117 7.67 -3.23 7.11
CA ALA A 117 8.17 -4.35 6.31
C ALA A 117 7.25 -5.58 6.41
N GLU A 118 6.74 -5.89 7.60
CA GLU A 118 5.78 -6.98 7.78
C GLU A 118 4.43 -6.64 7.14
N LEU A 119 3.96 -5.40 7.30
CA LEU A 119 2.74 -4.92 6.65
C LEU A 119 2.87 -5.01 5.13
N ASP A 120 3.98 -4.54 4.55
CA ASP A 120 4.26 -4.61 3.11
C ASP A 120 4.24 -6.06 2.61
N GLY A 121 4.86 -6.97 3.35
CA GLY A 121 4.81 -8.40 3.06
C GLY A 121 3.37 -8.94 3.00
N ILE A 122 2.52 -8.54 3.96
CA ILE A 122 1.11 -8.95 4.00
C ILE A 122 0.31 -8.33 2.86
N TYR A 123 0.47 -7.02 2.59
CA TYR A 123 -0.24 -6.37 1.49
C TYR A 123 0.05 -7.01 0.14
N ARG A 124 1.30 -7.41 -0.11
CA ARG A 124 1.71 -8.08 -1.35
C ARG A 124 1.15 -9.50 -1.52
N GLU A 125 0.59 -10.11 -0.47
CA GLU A 125 -0.13 -11.39 -0.58
C GLU A 125 -1.47 -11.25 -1.35
N PHE A 126 -2.02 -10.04 -1.47
CA PHE A 126 -3.35 -9.81 -2.03
C PHE A 126 -3.32 -9.48 -3.53
N PRO A 127 -4.31 -10.00 -4.29
CA PRO A 127 -4.41 -9.74 -5.73
C PRO A 127 -4.46 -8.25 -6.07
N GLY A 128 -3.74 -7.86 -7.10
CA GLY A 128 -3.73 -6.48 -7.60
C GLY A 128 -2.73 -5.55 -6.92
N CYS A 129 -2.07 -5.97 -5.82
CA CYS A 129 -1.00 -5.19 -5.22
C CYS A 129 0.19 -5.07 -6.18
N VAL A 130 0.62 -3.84 -6.46
CA VAL A 130 1.76 -3.56 -7.34
C VAL A 130 2.97 -2.97 -6.60
N ASN A 131 2.98 -3.04 -5.26
CA ASN A 131 4.16 -2.68 -4.49
C ASN A 131 5.35 -3.56 -4.91
N PRO A 132 6.47 -2.98 -5.35
CA PRO A 132 7.69 -3.75 -5.60
C PRO A 132 8.25 -4.28 -4.27
N PRO A 133 9.01 -5.39 -4.29
CA PRO A 133 9.87 -5.73 -3.17
C PRO A 133 10.77 -4.55 -2.82
N SER A 134 11.10 -4.42 -1.54
CA SER A 134 11.92 -3.28 -1.06
C SER A 134 13.38 -3.28 -1.57
N GLU A 135 13.71 -4.14 -2.54
CA GLU A 135 15.02 -4.21 -3.16
C GLU A 135 15.23 -3.08 -4.17
N THR A 136 16.46 -2.58 -4.26
CA THR A 136 16.83 -1.40 -5.05
C THR A 136 16.96 -1.64 -6.56
N LEU A 137 16.74 -2.86 -7.04
CA LEU A 137 16.87 -3.21 -8.45
C LEU A 137 15.55 -3.02 -9.21
N PRO A 138 15.59 -2.66 -10.52
CA PRO A 138 14.42 -2.66 -11.36
C PRO A 138 13.80 -4.05 -11.37
N ASN A 139 12.56 -4.16 -10.91
CA ASN A 139 11.87 -5.43 -10.75
C ASN A 139 10.78 -5.61 -11.80
N GLN A 140 10.55 -6.88 -12.15
CA GLN A 140 9.32 -7.29 -12.79
C GLN A 140 8.36 -7.76 -11.71
N ILE A 141 7.23 -7.07 -11.59
CA ILE A 141 6.19 -7.44 -10.62
C ILE A 141 5.09 -8.16 -11.38
N ALA A 142 4.88 -9.42 -11.03
CA ALA A 142 3.70 -10.13 -11.47
C ALA A 142 2.56 -9.86 -10.49
N TYR A 143 1.44 -9.35 -10.97
CA TYR A 143 0.24 -9.14 -10.18
C TYR A 143 -0.97 -9.75 -10.86
N THR A 144 -1.91 -10.23 -10.07
CA THR A 144 -3.14 -10.85 -10.58
C THR A 144 -4.21 -9.79 -10.74
N CYS A 145 -4.80 -9.71 -11.93
CA CYS A 145 -5.81 -8.72 -12.27
C CYS A 145 -7.04 -9.39 -12.87
N GLY A 146 -8.21 -8.96 -12.42
CA GLY A 146 -9.51 -9.41 -12.95
C GLY A 146 -10.04 -10.70 -12.36
N ALA A 147 -11.35 -10.92 -12.52
CA ALA A 147 -12.08 -12.08 -12.03
C ALA A 147 -11.60 -13.44 -12.61
N GLY A 148 -10.79 -13.41 -13.67
CA GLY A 148 -10.19 -14.59 -14.29
C GLY A 148 -8.79 -14.93 -13.77
N GLY A 149 -8.25 -14.18 -12.81
CA GLY A 149 -6.91 -14.43 -12.26
C GLY A 149 -5.77 -14.27 -13.27
N ALA A 150 -5.96 -13.47 -14.33
CA ALA A 150 -4.90 -13.21 -15.30
C ALA A 150 -3.69 -12.56 -14.62
N VAL A 151 -2.51 -13.15 -14.81
CA VAL A 151 -1.26 -12.58 -14.30
C VAL A 151 -0.77 -11.52 -15.29
N GLN A 152 -0.60 -10.31 -14.81
CA GLN A 152 0.02 -9.21 -15.54
C GLN A 152 1.41 -8.92 -14.97
N THR A 153 2.31 -8.38 -15.79
CA THR A 153 3.66 -8.04 -15.38
C THR A 153 3.88 -6.54 -15.52
N LEU A 154 4.30 -5.91 -14.42
CA LEU A 154 4.77 -4.54 -14.41
C LEU A 154 6.31 -4.58 -14.42
N SER A 155 6.89 -4.10 -15.51
CA SER A 155 8.35 -4.02 -15.66
C SER A 155 8.85 -2.61 -15.36
N GLY A 156 10.01 -2.50 -14.71
CA GLY A 156 10.66 -1.22 -14.42
C GLY A 156 10.21 -0.54 -13.14
N ALA A 157 9.36 -1.18 -12.32
CA ALA A 157 9.11 -0.70 -10.97
C ALA A 157 10.38 -0.83 -10.12
N THR A 158 10.67 0.18 -9.31
CA THR A 158 11.91 0.26 -8.53
C THR A 158 11.61 0.57 -7.08
N GLY A 159 12.10 -0.27 -6.17
CA GLY A 159 12.05 -0.02 -4.73
C GLY A 159 13.22 0.84 -4.25
N SER A 160 13.02 1.55 -3.15
CA SER A 160 14.04 2.39 -2.50
C SER A 160 14.94 1.63 -1.53
N GLY A 161 14.64 0.36 -1.24
CA GLY A 161 15.17 -0.39 -0.10
C GLY A 161 14.32 -0.23 1.17
N GLU A 162 13.33 0.64 1.18
CA GLU A 162 12.42 0.88 2.31
C GLU A 162 10.96 0.61 1.91
N PRO A 163 10.16 -0.06 2.77
CA PRO A 163 8.75 -0.27 2.51
C PRO A 163 7.99 1.05 2.35
N GLY A 164 7.06 1.10 1.41
CA GLY A 164 6.22 2.28 1.17
C GLY A 164 6.87 3.39 0.34
N THR A 165 8.15 3.25 -0.05
CA THR A 165 8.84 4.19 -0.95
C THR A 165 9.31 3.47 -2.20
N PHE A 166 8.73 3.83 -3.36
CA PHE A 166 9.01 3.17 -4.64
C PHE A 166 8.50 3.98 -5.83
N ALA A 167 8.88 3.59 -7.03
CA ALA A 167 8.41 4.18 -8.28
C ALA A 167 7.71 3.14 -9.15
N LEU A 168 6.62 3.55 -9.78
CA LEU A 168 5.83 2.76 -10.71
C LEU A 168 5.83 3.43 -12.10
N PRO A 169 6.26 2.75 -13.16
CA PRO A 169 6.18 3.28 -14.51
C PRO A 169 4.77 3.17 -15.06
N VAL A 170 4.34 4.15 -15.83
CA VAL A 170 3.13 4.11 -16.65
C VAL A 170 3.53 4.23 -18.11
N MET A 171 3.15 3.25 -18.90
CA MET A 171 3.48 3.15 -20.31
C MET A 171 2.53 3.97 -21.19
N ASP A 172 2.97 4.29 -22.38
CA ASP A 172 2.10 4.81 -23.43
C ASP A 172 1.08 3.75 -23.89
N VAL A 173 0.18 4.17 -24.78
CA VAL A 173 -0.91 3.32 -25.30
C VAL A 173 -0.43 2.09 -26.07
N ASP A 174 0.76 2.14 -26.62
CA ASP A 174 1.34 1.11 -27.47
C ASP A 174 2.34 0.21 -26.72
N HIS A 175 2.51 0.39 -25.41
CA HIS A 175 3.48 -0.30 -24.55
C HIS A 175 4.95 -0.17 -25.04
N THR A 176 5.29 0.95 -25.68
CA THR A 176 6.63 1.12 -26.29
C THR A 176 7.59 1.86 -25.37
N ARG A 177 7.09 2.72 -24.48
CA ARG A 177 7.92 3.52 -23.57
C ARG A 177 7.17 3.92 -22.30
N ASN A 178 7.92 4.17 -21.25
CA ASN A 178 7.39 4.82 -20.05
C ASN A 178 7.21 6.32 -20.35
N VAL A 179 6.03 6.85 -20.05
CA VAL A 179 5.67 8.25 -20.30
C VAL A 179 5.34 9.02 -19.03
N LEU A 180 5.14 8.29 -17.92
CA LEU A 180 4.90 8.84 -16.60
C LEU A 180 5.53 7.94 -15.54
N GLY A 181 6.21 8.53 -14.58
CA GLY A 181 6.64 7.87 -13.34
C GLY A 181 5.76 8.31 -12.18
N LEU A 182 5.20 7.35 -11.45
CA LEU A 182 4.51 7.60 -10.20
C LEU A 182 5.45 7.26 -9.04
N VAL A 183 5.86 8.25 -8.26
CA VAL A 183 6.67 8.04 -7.07
C VAL A 183 5.77 8.06 -5.86
N ILE A 184 5.78 6.97 -5.11
CA ILE A 184 5.14 6.83 -3.81
C ILE A 184 6.23 6.99 -2.76
N LEU A 185 5.97 7.81 -1.75
CA LEU A 185 6.94 8.19 -0.74
C LEU A 185 6.33 7.99 0.66
N ASP A 186 6.96 7.18 1.48
CA ASP A 186 6.67 7.14 2.91
C ASP A 186 7.23 8.43 3.55
N SER A 187 6.35 9.28 4.04
CA SER A 187 6.70 10.58 4.64
C SER A 187 7.16 10.46 6.10
N GLY A 188 7.26 9.25 6.62
CA GLY A 188 7.58 9.00 8.02
C GLY A 188 6.35 9.10 8.94
N ASP A 189 6.59 8.88 10.24
CA ASP A 189 5.55 8.94 11.26
C ASP A 189 5.93 9.91 12.40
N TYR A 190 5.71 9.53 13.64
CA TYR A 190 6.05 10.36 14.80
C TYR A 190 7.56 10.44 15.04
N VAL A 191 8.02 11.54 15.66
CA VAL A 191 9.40 11.71 16.10
C VAL A 191 9.52 11.83 17.62
N HIS A 192 10.71 11.50 18.15
CA HIS A 192 11.06 11.81 19.53
C HIS A 192 10.98 13.34 19.74
N GLY A 193 10.35 13.75 20.81
CA GLY A 193 10.15 15.17 21.12
C GLY A 193 8.85 15.78 20.61
N GLY A 194 8.05 15.02 19.86
CA GLY A 194 6.72 15.41 19.40
C GLY A 194 6.68 15.88 17.94
N GLY A 195 5.49 15.82 17.37
CA GLY A 195 5.26 16.12 15.95
C GLY A 195 5.48 14.92 15.03
N PHE A 196 5.49 15.18 13.73
CA PHE A 196 5.68 14.19 12.68
C PHE A 196 7.08 14.28 12.10
N GLY A 197 7.55 13.17 11.58
CA GLY A 197 8.83 13.05 10.89
C GLY A 197 8.82 13.59 9.47
N THR A 198 9.88 13.28 8.78
CA THR A 198 10.08 13.58 7.35
C THR A 198 10.50 12.29 6.65
N PRO A 199 10.43 12.23 5.31
CA PRO A 199 11.01 11.12 4.57
C PRO A 199 12.46 10.86 4.99
N SER A 200 12.83 9.60 5.02
CA SER A 200 14.19 9.18 5.40
C SER A 200 15.24 9.72 4.42
N PRO A 201 16.52 9.82 4.81
CA PRO A 201 17.59 10.14 3.86
C PRO A 201 17.67 9.16 2.67
N ALA A 202 17.36 7.88 2.89
CA ALA A 202 17.30 6.88 1.82
C ALA A 202 16.14 7.14 0.86
N ALA A 203 14.95 7.49 1.36
CA ALA A 203 13.81 7.88 0.56
C ALA A 203 14.09 9.13 -0.28
N LEU A 204 14.75 10.14 0.29
CA LEU A 204 15.15 11.35 -0.43
C LEU A 204 16.23 11.06 -1.48
N ALA A 205 17.20 10.21 -1.17
CA ALA A 205 18.22 9.79 -2.15
C ALA A 205 17.57 9.01 -3.32
N PHE A 206 16.60 8.16 -3.02
CA PHE A 206 15.81 7.45 -4.04
C PHE A 206 15.05 8.43 -4.93
N LEU A 207 14.35 9.40 -4.35
CA LEU A 207 13.61 10.43 -5.11
C LEU A 207 14.51 11.21 -6.09
N ASN A 208 15.76 11.49 -5.68
CA ASN A 208 16.73 12.16 -6.54
C ASN A 208 17.31 11.24 -7.65
N ALA A 209 17.21 9.93 -7.50
CA ALA A 209 17.76 8.94 -8.43
C ALA A 209 16.72 8.41 -9.43
N VAL A 210 15.43 8.57 -9.14
CA VAL A 210 14.34 8.16 -10.07
C VAL A 210 14.37 9.07 -11.30
N PRO A 211 14.45 8.49 -12.52
CA PRO A 211 14.50 9.23 -13.76
C PRO A 211 13.19 9.93 -14.12
#